data_1773640dcc33dbd2932db623ef24bece
#
_entry.id   1773640dcc33dbd2932db623ef24bece
#
_cell.length_a   1.000
_cell.length_b   1.000
_cell.length_c   1.000
_cell.angle_alpha   90.00
_cell.angle_beta   90.00
_cell.angle_gamma   90.00
#
_symmetry.space_group_name_H-M   'P 1'
#
loop_
_entity.id
_entity.type
_entity.pdbx_description
1 polymer ?
#
loop_
_entity_poly.entity_id
_entity_poly.type
_entity_poly.pdbx_seq_one_letter_code
_entity_poly.pdbx_strand_id
1 'polypeptide(L)'
;MCPCLFCLIIKKEKMAIKKADFKKVKEKFSTSAKYKTQSYFDLGSDFLDAVGVPGPAMGHINMFLGHSDTGKTTALVKTAVDAQKKGILPVFIITEQKWSFEHARLMGFECEEVVDEETGEVDWDGFFIFNNNFEYIEQITDYINEMLDAQEKGDIEYDLLFLWDS
;
A
#
# COMPACT_ATOMS: atom_id res chain seq x y z
N MET A 1 17.75 -11.54 19.07
CA MET A 1 17.89 -12.92 18.53
C MET A 1 16.79 -13.11 17.51
N CYS A 2 17.11 -13.06 16.22
CA CYS A 2 16.15 -13.36 15.15
C CYS A 2 15.92 -14.87 15.08
N PRO A 3 14.67 -15.36 14.95
CA PRO A 3 14.45 -16.76 14.64
C PRO A 3 14.85 -17.02 13.20
N CYS A 4 15.84 -17.88 13.04
CA CYS A 4 16.34 -18.39 11.76
C CYS A 4 15.23 -19.05 10.94
N LEU A 5 15.18 -18.67 9.68
CA LEU A 5 14.53 -19.43 8.62
C LEU A 5 15.09 -20.86 8.63
N PHE A 6 14.27 -21.83 8.98
CA PHE A 6 14.64 -23.23 8.98
C PHE A 6 14.74 -23.70 7.53
N CYS A 7 15.97 -23.73 6.98
CA CYS A 7 16.25 -24.40 5.72
C CYS A 7 16.51 -25.87 6.01
N LEU A 8 15.50 -26.72 5.90
CA LEU A 8 15.63 -28.17 6.07
C LEU A 8 16.26 -28.76 4.81
N ILE A 9 17.58 -28.89 4.76
CA ILE A 9 18.27 -29.58 3.67
C ILE A 9 18.28 -31.08 4.00
N ILE A 10 17.35 -31.81 3.42
CA ILE A 10 17.39 -33.28 3.45
C ILE A 10 18.41 -33.74 2.39
N LYS A 11 19.62 -34.11 2.82
CA LYS A 11 20.59 -34.74 1.94
C LYS A 11 20.13 -36.16 1.63
N LYS A 12 19.62 -36.39 0.41
CA LYS A 12 19.59 -37.72 -0.19
C LYS A 12 20.80 -37.87 -1.10
N GLU A 13 21.39 -39.08 -1.08
CA GLU A 13 22.52 -39.44 -1.96
C GLU A 13 22.17 -39.11 -3.42
N LYS A 14 23.16 -38.61 -4.15
CA LYS A 14 23.05 -38.21 -5.55
C LYS A 14 22.71 -39.40 -6.45
N MET A 15 21.47 -39.74 -6.62
CA MET A 15 21.01 -40.48 -7.80
C MET A 15 20.84 -39.51 -8.96
N ALA A 16 21.42 -39.81 -10.10
CA ALA A 16 21.29 -39.06 -11.34
C ALA A 16 19.80 -39.07 -11.77
N ILE A 17 19.08 -37.99 -11.46
CA ILE A 17 17.66 -37.82 -11.84
C ILE A 17 17.60 -37.68 -13.37
N LYS A 18 17.00 -38.63 -14.06
CA LYS A 18 16.76 -38.53 -15.50
C LYS A 18 15.82 -37.33 -15.74
N LYS A 19 16.12 -36.50 -16.75
CA LYS A 19 15.33 -35.29 -17.08
C LYS A 19 13.81 -35.53 -17.22
N ALA A 20 13.42 -36.74 -17.69
CA ALA A 20 12.03 -37.15 -17.82
C ALA A 20 11.32 -37.34 -16.48
N ASP A 21 12.00 -37.81 -15.44
CA ASP A 21 11.42 -38.01 -14.11
C ASP A 21 11.23 -36.67 -13.40
N PHE A 22 12.16 -35.72 -13.62
CA PHE A 22 12.02 -34.38 -13.05
C PHE A 22 10.83 -33.63 -13.66
N LYS A 23 10.53 -33.80 -14.95
CA LYS A 23 9.37 -33.18 -15.60
C LYS A 23 8.06 -33.65 -14.97
N LYS A 24 7.90 -34.96 -14.74
CA LYS A 24 6.73 -35.53 -14.05
C LYS A 24 6.58 -35.03 -12.62
N VAL A 25 7.70 -34.93 -11.88
CA VAL A 25 7.71 -34.39 -10.52
C VAL A 25 7.29 -32.91 -10.54
N LYS A 26 7.82 -32.13 -11.49
CA LYS A 26 7.46 -30.73 -11.65
C LYS A 26 5.96 -30.55 -11.99
N GLU A 27 5.45 -31.33 -12.91
CA GLU A 27 4.02 -31.31 -13.29
C GLU A 27 3.09 -31.64 -12.11
N LYS A 28 3.52 -32.56 -11.24
CA LYS A 28 2.75 -32.98 -10.07
C LYS A 28 2.75 -31.97 -8.91
N PHE A 29 3.87 -31.27 -8.71
CA PHE A 29 4.07 -30.44 -7.51
C PHE A 29 4.25 -28.94 -7.79
N SER A 30 4.34 -28.53 -9.05
CA SER A 30 4.39 -27.10 -9.39
C SER A 30 3.02 -26.61 -9.83
N THR A 31 2.58 -25.51 -9.27
CA THR A 31 1.49 -24.72 -9.84
C THR A 31 1.99 -23.92 -11.04
N SER A 32 1.07 -23.47 -11.89
CA SER A 32 1.41 -22.64 -13.04
C SER A 32 2.18 -21.39 -12.59
N ALA A 33 3.40 -21.21 -13.08
CA ALA A 33 4.23 -20.04 -12.80
C ALA A 33 3.84 -18.80 -13.65
N LYS A 34 2.57 -18.68 -14.02
CA LYS A 34 2.04 -17.46 -14.66
C LYS A 34 1.80 -16.41 -13.60
N TYR A 35 2.86 -15.78 -13.14
CA TYR A 35 2.74 -14.59 -12.32
C TYR A 35 2.42 -13.39 -13.22
N LYS A 36 1.41 -12.61 -12.84
CA LYS A 36 1.27 -11.24 -13.39
C LYS A 36 2.50 -10.45 -12.95
N THR A 37 3.03 -9.62 -13.84
CA THR A 37 4.08 -8.66 -13.47
C THR A 37 3.55 -7.82 -12.32
N GLN A 38 4.27 -7.81 -11.19
CA GLN A 38 3.91 -7.01 -10.04
C GLN A 38 4.06 -5.53 -10.37
N SER A 39 3.01 -4.75 -10.14
CA SER A 39 3.04 -3.30 -10.23
C SER A 39 3.33 -2.70 -8.85
N TYR A 40 4.03 -1.58 -8.83
CA TYR A 40 4.42 -0.88 -7.61
C TYR A 40 4.03 0.60 -7.69
N PHE A 41 3.80 1.21 -6.55
CA PHE A 41 3.85 2.66 -6.43
C PHE A 41 5.31 3.13 -6.45
N ASP A 42 5.56 4.33 -6.94
CA ASP A 42 6.90 4.90 -7.04
C ASP A 42 7.12 5.93 -5.92
N LEU A 43 8.03 5.61 -5.00
CA LEU A 43 8.43 6.49 -3.90
C LEU A 43 9.71 7.27 -4.19
N GLY A 44 10.28 7.10 -5.38
CA GLY A 44 11.49 7.77 -5.83
C GLY A 44 12.74 6.90 -5.73
N SER A 45 13.84 7.41 -6.33
CA SER A 45 15.11 6.70 -6.46
C SER A 45 15.72 6.31 -5.11
N ASP A 46 15.65 7.19 -4.13
CA ASP A 46 16.26 6.95 -2.81
C ASP A 46 15.61 5.75 -2.10
N PHE A 47 14.29 5.59 -2.26
CA PHE A 47 13.59 4.42 -1.73
C PHE A 47 13.98 3.17 -2.50
N LEU A 48 14.03 3.23 -3.84
CA LEU A 48 14.46 2.11 -4.67
C LEU A 48 15.88 1.65 -4.33
N ASP A 49 16.81 2.57 -4.14
CA ASP A 49 18.21 2.29 -3.81
C ASP A 49 18.34 1.66 -2.40
N ALA A 50 17.50 2.11 -1.46
CA ALA A 50 17.52 1.59 -0.09
C ALA A 50 16.84 0.22 0.07
N VAL A 51 15.77 -0.04 -0.67
CA VAL A 51 14.86 -1.20 -0.46
C VAL A 51 14.93 -2.22 -1.59
N GLY A 52 15.36 -1.80 -2.79
CA GLY A 52 15.47 -2.67 -3.98
C GLY A 52 14.16 -2.84 -4.76
N VAL A 53 13.08 -2.14 -4.36
CA VAL A 53 11.81 -2.06 -5.09
C VAL A 53 11.34 -0.61 -5.13
N PRO A 54 10.56 -0.19 -6.16
CA PRO A 54 10.15 1.21 -6.31
C PRO A 54 9.29 1.74 -5.15
N GLY A 55 8.53 0.86 -4.52
CA GLY A 55 7.62 1.21 -3.44
C GLY A 55 6.68 0.07 -3.06
N PRO A 56 5.55 0.36 -2.41
CA PRO A 56 4.54 -0.61 -2.06
C PRO A 56 3.97 -1.32 -3.29
N ALA A 57 3.76 -2.64 -3.15
CA ALA A 57 3.18 -3.45 -4.21
C ALA A 57 1.68 -3.17 -4.34
N MET A 58 1.20 -2.88 -5.55
CA MET A 58 -0.23 -2.69 -5.82
C MET A 58 -1.00 -3.99 -5.65
N GLY A 59 -2.24 -3.89 -5.13
CA GLY A 59 -3.10 -5.04 -4.88
C GLY A 59 -2.65 -5.91 -3.70
N HIS A 60 -1.80 -5.38 -2.81
CA HIS A 60 -1.33 -6.05 -1.61
C HIS A 60 -1.50 -5.15 -0.39
N ILE A 61 -1.59 -5.77 0.78
CA ILE A 61 -1.45 -5.07 2.05
C ILE A 61 0.05 -4.87 2.28
N ASN A 62 0.46 -3.61 2.38
CA ASN A 62 1.84 -3.22 2.66
C ASN A 62 1.89 -2.54 4.03
N MET A 63 2.91 -2.81 4.83
CA MET A 63 3.07 -2.25 6.16
C MET A 63 4.47 -1.63 6.31
N PHE A 64 4.51 -0.37 6.70
CA PHE A 64 5.75 0.33 7.06
C PHE A 64 5.92 0.28 8.58
N LEU A 65 6.99 -0.36 9.04
CA LEU A 65 7.33 -0.46 10.46
C LEU A 65 8.60 0.33 10.75
N GLY A 66 8.60 1.04 11.87
CA GLY A 66 9.76 1.82 12.30
C GLY A 66 9.44 2.69 13.51
N HIS A 67 10.50 3.23 14.13
CA HIS A 67 10.35 4.22 15.21
C HIS A 67 9.68 5.50 14.71
N SER A 68 9.29 6.38 15.64
CA SER A 68 8.86 7.74 15.29
C SER A 68 9.94 8.43 14.43
N ASP A 69 9.48 9.31 13.55
CA ASP A 69 10.33 10.15 12.70
C ASP A 69 11.25 9.40 11.70
N THR A 70 10.94 8.12 11.41
CA THR A 70 11.68 7.33 10.40
C THR A 70 11.12 7.45 8.98
N GLY A 71 10.17 8.35 8.73
CA GLY A 71 9.62 8.62 7.41
C GLY A 71 8.46 7.73 6.99
N LYS A 72 7.77 7.04 7.92
CA LYS A 72 6.59 6.21 7.61
C LYS A 72 5.49 7.02 6.93
N THR A 73 5.07 8.12 7.56
CA THR A 73 4.07 9.06 6.99
C THR A 73 4.55 9.67 5.68
N THR A 74 5.84 9.98 5.54
CA THR A 74 6.44 10.43 4.27
C THR A 74 6.28 9.39 3.17
N ALA A 75 6.53 8.12 3.45
CA ALA A 75 6.34 7.03 2.48
C ALA A 75 4.86 6.87 2.11
N LEU A 76 3.94 7.01 3.07
CA LEU A 76 2.51 6.98 2.86
C LEU A 76 2.06 8.13 1.95
N VAL A 77 2.49 9.36 2.22
CA VAL A 77 2.17 10.53 1.37
C VAL A 77 2.75 10.36 -0.04
N LYS A 78 4.00 9.92 -0.20
CA LYS A 78 4.58 9.66 -1.52
C LYS A 78 3.81 8.58 -2.29
N THR A 79 3.29 7.56 -1.60
CA THR A 79 2.41 6.56 -2.22
C THR A 79 1.12 7.20 -2.72
N ALA A 80 0.52 8.11 -1.95
CA ALA A 80 -0.67 8.86 -2.36
C ALA A 80 -0.40 9.76 -3.58
N VAL A 81 0.73 10.44 -3.60
CA VAL A 81 1.17 11.28 -4.75
C VAL A 81 1.25 10.45 -6.04
N ASP A 82 1.85 9.27 -5.97
CA ASP A 82 1.95 8.41 -7.14
C ASP A 82 0.59 7.79 -7.52
N ALA A 83 -0.29 7.54 -6.54
CA ALA A 83 -1.66 7.10 -6.78
C ALA A 83 -2.47 8.16 -7.55
N GLN A 84 -2.40 9.44 -7.12
CA GLN A 84 -3.06 10.54 -7.85
C GLN A 84 -2.60 10.62 -9.31
N LYS A 85 -1.29 10.49 -9.58
CA LYS A 85 -0.74 10.47 -10.94
C LYS A 85 -1.25 9.29 -11.79
N LYS A 86 -1.63 8.19 -11.15
CA LYS A 86 -2.17 7.00 -11.80
C LYS A 86 -3.70 6.99 -11.89
N GLY A 87 -4.38 8.02 -11.38
CA GLY A 87 -5.84 8.09 -11.32
C GLY A 87 -6.46 7.13 -10.30
N ILE A 88 -5.67 6.69 -9.32
CA ILE A 88 -6.12 5.87 -8.19
C ILE A 88 -6.50 6.81 -7.06
N LEU A 89 -7.70 6.65 -6.49
CA LEU A 89 -8.23 7.51 -5.45
C LEU A 89 -7.59 7.19 -4.09
N PRO A 90 -6.77 8.10 -3.51
CA PRO A 90 -6.23 7.92 -2.18
C PRO A 90 -7.31 8.12 -1.11
N VAL A 91 -7.44 7.18 -0.20
CA VAL A 91 -8.35 7.23 0.94
C VAL A 91 -7.53 7.21 2.22
N PHE A 92 -7.43 8.35 2.87
CA PHE A 92 -6.70 8.49 4.12
C PHE A 92 -7.57 8.11 5.31
N ILE A 93 -7.05 7.21 6.14
CA ILE A 93 -7.59 6.77 7.42
C ILE A 93 -6.58 7.20 8.46
N ILE A 94 -6.83 8.32 9.13
CA ILE A 94 -5.87 8.93 10.04
C ILE A 94 -6.37 8.76 11.48
N THR A 95 -5.65 7.98 12.26
CA THR A 95 -5.93 7.76 13.68
C THR A 95 -4.97 8.51 14.60
N GLU A 96 -3.94 9.14 14.01
CA GLU A 96 -3.03 10.05 14.73
C GLU A 96 -3.46 11.51 14.57
N GLN A 97 -3.17 12.35 15.58
CA GLN A 97 -3.52 13.79 15.57
C GLN A 97 -2.55 14.68 14.78
N LYS A 98 -1.52 14.11 14.16
CA LYS A 98 -0.39 14.87 13.56
C LYS A 98 -0.40 14.92 12.02
N TRP A 99 -1.55 14.84 11.40
CA TRP A 99 -1.63 15.01 9.96
C TRP A 99 -1.48 16.47 9.54
N SER A 100 -0.74 16.73 8.45
CA SER A 100 -0.58 18.06 7.85
C SER A 100 -0.66 17.98 6.32
N PHE A 101 -1.68 18.60 5.77
CA PHE A 101 -1.85 18.73 4.33
C PHE A 101 -0.81 19.67 3.71
N GLU A 102 -0.37 20.72 4.43
CA GLU A 102 0.71 21.59 3.96
C GLU A 102 2.00 20.79 3.73
N HIS A 103 2.32 19.87 4.66
CA HIS A 103 3.47 18.99 4.50
C HIS A 103 3.28 18.03 3.34
N ALA A 104 2.09 17.44 3.17
CA ALA A 104 1.77 16.57 2.04
C ALA A 104 1.91 17.30 0.70
N ARG A 105 1.44 18.56 0.62
CA ARG A 105 1.56 19.42 -0.56
C ARG A 105 3.02 19.72 -0.92
N LEU A 106 3.87 19.97 0.07
CA LEU A 106 5.32 20.14 -0.15
C LEU A 106 6.00 18.90 -0.75
N MET A 107 5.44 17.72 -0.51
CA MET A 107 5.89 16.45 -1.11
C MET A 107 5.27 16.17 -2.49
N GLY A 108 4.42 17.07 -2.99
CA GLY A 108 3.79 16.98 -4.31
C GLY A 108 2.39 16.37 -4.31
N PHE A 109 1.75 16.21 -3.13
CA PHE A 109 0.35 15.81 -3.05
C PHE A 109 -0.54 16.94 -3.56
N GLU A 110 -1.43 16.64 -4.50
CA GLU A 110 -2.32 17.61 -5.11
C GLU A 110 -3.55 17.81 -4.23
N CYS A 111 -3.57 18.95 -3.53
CA CYS A 111 -4.70 19.42 -2.71
C CYS A 111 -4.73 20.94 -2.67
N GLU A 112 -5.90 21.51 -2.51
CA GLU A 112 -6.15 22.95 -2.42
C GLU A 112 -6.78 23.28 -1.07
N GLU A 113 -6.38 24.41 -0.52
CA GLU A 113 -6.92 24.96 0.70
C GLU A 113 -8.25 25.67 0.37
N VAL A 114 -9.31 25.28 1.05
CA VAL A 114 -10.63 25.90 0.93
C VAL A 114 -11.00 26.53 2.27
N VAL A 115 -11.29 27.81 2.27
CA VAL A 115 -11.71 28.55 3.47
C VAL A 115 -13.22 28.71 3.43
N ASP A 116 -13.89 28.22 4.45
CA ASP A 116 -15.32 28.46 4.63
C ASP A 116 -15.56 29.94 4.91
N GLU A 117 -16.33 30.63 4.06
CA GLU A 117 -16.56 32.08 4.16
C GLU A 117 -17.39 32.47 5.40
N GLU A 118 -18.18 31.55 5.96
CA GLU A 118 -19.05 31.84 7.12
C GLU A 118 -18.34 31.58 8.45
N THR A 119 -17.55 30.50 8.53
CA THR A 119 -16.89 30.07 9.77
C THR A 119 -15.43 30.51 9.84
N GLY A 120 -14.78 30.75 8.70
CA GLY A 120 -13.34 31.00 8.59
C GLY A 120 -12.51 29.75 8.82
N GLU A 121 -13.14 28.56 8.87
CA GLU A 121 -12.43 27.29 9.00
C GLU A 121 -11.75 26.92 7.67
N VAL A 122 -10.58 26.33 7.80
CA VAL A 122 -9.79 25.85 6.67
C VAL A 122 -10.07 24.37 6.46
N ASP A 123 -10.48 24.02 5.26
CA ASP A 123 -10.64 22.64 4.80
C ASP A 123 -9.73 22.39 3.59
N TRP A 124 -9.60 21.13 3.20
CA TRP A 124 -8.76 20.73 2.09
C TRP A 124 -9.56 19.94 1.06
N ASP A 125 -9.46 20.35 -0.19
CA ASP A 125 -10.17 19.73 -1.33
C ASP A 125 -9.16 19.18 -2.35
N GLY A 126 -9.60 18.21 -3.14
CA GLY A 126 -8.81 17.58 -4.19
C GLY A 126 -9.26 16.15 -4.51
N PHE A 127 -8.44 15.48 -5.32
CA PHE A 127 -8.68 14.08 -5.67
C PHE A 127 -8.18 13.15 -4.56
N PHE A 128 -8.91 13.11 -3.44
CA PHE A 128 -8.68 12.23 -2.29
C PHE A 128 -9.91 12.17 -1.38
N ILE A 129 -9.94 11.20 -0.49
CA ILE A 129 -10.86 11.14 0.64
C ILE A 129 -10.04 11.13 1.92
N PHE A 130 -10.48 11.90 2.92
CA PHE A 130 -9.83 12.00 4.21
C PHE A 130 -10.84 11.74 5.33
N ASN A 131 -10.51 10.80 6.22
CA ASN A 131 -11.33 10.52 7.39
C ASN A 131 -10.43 10.29 8.62
N ASN A 132 -10.63 11.08 9.66
CA ASN A 132 -9.94 10.98 10.94
C ASN A 132 -10.90 10.76 12.11
N ASN A 133 -12.17 10.44 11.84
CA ASN A 133 -13.20 10.30 12.86
C ASN A 133 -13.46 8.83 13.20
N PHE A 134 -12.43 8.14 13.70
CA PHE A 134 -12.52 6.76 14.15
C PHE A 134 -12.18 6.67 15.62
N GLU A 135 -13.05 6.03 16.41
CA GLU A 135 -12.85 5.79 17.84
C GLU A 135 -12.26 4.39 18.10
N TYR A 136 -12.56 3.42 17.23
CA TYR A 136 -12.13 2.03 17.36
C TYR A 136 -11.96 1.37 16.00
N ILE A 137 -11.19 0.28 15.97
CA ILE A 137 -10.72 -0.37 14.75
C ILE A 137 -11.84 -0.99 13.91
N GLU A 138 -12.93 -1.40 14.52
CA GLU A 138 -14.08 -1.98 13.84
C GLU A 138 -14.73 -0.97 12.89
N GLN A 139 -14.80 0.33 13.28
CA GLN A 139 -15.31 1.40 12.42
C GLN A 139 -14.46 1.56 11.14
N ILE A 140 -13.15 1.37 11.25
CA ILE A 140 -12.26 1.43 10.08
C ILE A 140 -12.57 0.27 9.13
N THR A 141 -12.81 -0.92 9.68
CA THR A 141 -13.16 -2.09 8.87
C THR A 141 -14.50 -1.89 8.17
N ASP A 142 -15.49 -1.38 8.88
CA ASP A 142 -16.82 -1.10 8.32
C ASP A 142 -16.72 -0.03 7.22
N TYR A 143 -15.97 1.04 7.46
CA TYR A 143 -15.73 2.09 6.49
C TYR A 143 -15.06 1.59 5.20
N ILE A 144 -14.03 0.76 5.32
CA ILE A 144 -13.36 0.14 4.15
C ILE A 144 -14.37 -0.72 3.38
N ASN A 145 -15.17 -1.53 4.07
CA ASN A 145 -16.18 -2.39 3.45
C ASN A 145 -17.26 -1.57 2.73
N GLU A 146 -17.75 -0.48 3.33
CA GLU A 146 -18.71 0.42 2.71
C GLU A 146 -18.17 1.03 1.40
N MET A 147 -16.91 1.44 1.39
CA MET A 147 -16.29 1.98 0.18
C MET A 147 -16.08 0.93 -0.91
N LEU A 148 -15.70 -0.29 -0.54
CA LEU A 148 -15.58 -1.40 -1.48
C LEU A 148 -16.95 -1.80 -2.05
N ASP A 149 -17.99 -1.82 -1.23
CA ASP A 149 -19.37 -2.05 -1.66
C ASP A 149 -19.85 -0.95 -2.63
N ALA A 150 -19.53 0.31 -2.38
CA ALA A 150 -19.83 1.42 -3.27
C ALA A 150 -19.10 1.31 -4.61
N GLN A 151 -17.83 0.85 -4.59
CA GLN A 151 -17.07 0.57 -5.81
C GLN A 151 -17.69 -0.60 -6.59
N GLU A 152 -18.09 -1.68 -5.93
CA GLU A 152 -18.73 -2.84 -6.57
C GLU A 152 -20.09 -2.48 -7.20
N LYS A 153 -20.84 -1.57 -6.57
CA LYS A 153 -22.11 -1.05 -7.11
C LYS A 153 -21.93 -0.04 -8.25
N GLY A 154 -20.71 0.47 -8.46
CA GLY A 154 -20.39 1.46 -9.47
C GLY A 154 -20.64 2.91 -9.03
N ASP A 155 -20.86 3.16 -7.74
CA ASP A 155 -20.98 4.51 -7.17
C ASP A 155 -19.59 5.19 -7.11
N ILE A 156 -18.52 4.39 -7.02
CA ILE A 156 -17.13 4.83 -7.12
C ILE A 156 -16.51 4.18 -8.34
N GLU A 157 -16.12 4.98 -9.34
CA GLU A 157 -15.56 4.50 -10.61
C GLU A 157 -14.04 4.40 -10.61
N TYR A 158 -13.38 4.76 -9.50
CA TYR A 158 -11.92 4.77 -9.37
C TYR A 158 -11.41 3.52 -8.65
N ASP A 159 -10.17 3.12 -8.98
CA ASP A 159 -9.42 2.21 -8.11
C ASP A 159 -9.12 2.91 -6.78
N LEU A 160 -9.20 2.19 -5.67
CA LEU A 160 -9.03 2.73 -4.32
C LEU A 160 -7.66 2.35 -3.76
N LEU A 161 -7.01 3.32 -3.10
CA LEU A 161 -5.82 3.10 -2.28
C LEU A 161 -6.12 3.53 -0.85
N PHE A 162 -6.27 2.58 0.06
CA PHE A 162 -6.42 2.86 1.49
C PHE A 162 -5.06 3.10 2.14
N LEU A 163 -4.93 4.22 2.83
CA LEU A 163 -3.72 4.70 3.50
C LEU A 163 -4.02 4.94 4.97
N TRP A 164 -3.62 4.00 5.80
CA TRP A 164 -3.86 4.08 7.24
C TRP A 164 -2.59 4.48 7.99
N ASP A 165 -2.64 5.64 8.67
CA ASP A 165 -1.58 6.17 9.54
C ASP A 165 -2.01 6.09 11.01
N SER A 166 -1.19 5.39 11.83
CA SER A 166 -1.48 5.08 13.24
C SER A 166 -0.22 5.06 14.11
#